data_c31effcf7961fd131e941cd1e34c706d
#
_entry.id   c31effcf7961fd131e941cd1e34c706d
#
_cell.length_a   1.000
_cell.length_b   1.000
_cell.length_c   1.000
_cell.angle_alpha   90.00
_cell.angle_beta   90.00
_cell.angle_gamma   90.00
#
_symmetry.space_group_name_H-M   'P 1'
#
loop_
_entity.id
_entity.type
_entity.pdbx_description
1 polymer ?
#
loop_
_entity_poly.entity_id
_entity_poly.type
_entity_poly.pdbx_seq_one_letter_code
_entity_poly.pdbx_strand_id
1 'polypeptide(L)'
;LDSSAILKLILDEKEREALLGVLDSKSISSRISQLEVKHAVNRIAPGRIMEAQSELVKMDFYPLSNAVLSIAENFPAGVTLRSLDAIHVATALLLDKSIEGIITYDKSMMKNAKALGIKAISPGMK
;
A
#
# COMPACT_ATOMS: atom_id res chain seq x y z
N LEU A 1 -3.29 -0.46 2.93
CA LEU A 1 -1.84 -0.18 2.95
C LEU A 1 -1.24 -0.42 1.58
N ASP A 2 -0.38 0.48 1.13
CA ASP A 2 0.51 0.16 0.02
C ASP A 2 1.82 -0.45 0.53
N SER A 3 2.71 -0.81 -0.39
CA SER A 3 3.98 -1.44 -0.01
C SER A 3 4.89 -0.51 0.79
N SER A 4 4.83 0.81 0.58
CA SER A 4 5.63 1.76 1.35
C SER A 4 5.25 1.74 2.83
N ALA A 5 3.96 1.61 3.14
CA ALA A 5 3.48 1.51 4.52
C ALA A 5 3.90 0.19 5.16
N ILE A 6 3.82 -0.91 4.43
CA ILE A 6 4.24 -2.21 4.93
C ILE A 6 5.74 -2.20 5.26
N LEU A 7 6.56 -1.58 4.42
CA LEU A 7 8.01 -1.46 4.66
C LEU A 7 8.32 -0.68 5.93
N LYS A 8 7.52 0.32 6.29
CA LYS A 8 7.68 1.05 7.55
C LYS A 8 7.55 0.12 8.76
N LEU A 9 6.63 -0.84 8.70
CA LEU A 9 6.45 -1.81 9.78
C LEU A 9 7.63 -2.76 9.90
N ILE A 10 8.20 -3.18 8.78
CA ILE A 10 9.25 -4.19 8.75
C ILE A 10 10.62 -3.60 9.09
N LEU A 11 10.94 -2.43 8.55
CA LEU A 11 12.27 -1.83 8.65
C LEU A 11 12.45 -0.94 9.89
N ASP A 12 11.48 -0.94 10.82
CA ASP A 12 11.54 -0.19 12.09
C ASP A 12 11.83 1.30 11.88
N GLU A 13 11.23 1.90 10.87
CA GLU A 13 11.40 3.32 10.62
C GLU A 13 10.67 4.14 11.68
N LYS A 14 11.04 5.43 11.81
CA LYS A 14 10.55 6.27 12.90
C LYS A 14 9.02 6.44 12.90
N GLU A 15 8.36 6.27 11.75
CA GLU A 15 6.91 6.37 11.64
C GLU A 15 6.17 5.11 12.08
N ARG A 16 6.89 4.05 12.43
CA ARG A 16 6.30 2.74 12.76
C ARG A 16 5.27 2.81 13.89
N GLU A 17 5.59 3.53 14.97
CA GLU A 17 4.65 3.63 16.10
C GLU A 17 3.38 4.37 15.75
N ALA A 18 3.49 5.48 15.00
CA ALA A 18 2.33 6.23 14.54
C ALA A 18 1.47 5.39 13.62
N LEU A 19 2.10 4.61 12.75
CA LEU A 19 1.41 3.69 11.84
C LEU A 19 0.68 2.61 12.62
N LEU A 20 1.33 1.97 13.59
CA LEU A 20 0.70 0.94 14.43
C LEU A 20 -0.51 1.49 15.17
N GLY A 21 -0.48 2.77 15.56
CA GLY A 21 -1.59 3.42 16.26
C GLY A 21 -2.85 3.58 15.41
N VAL A 22 -2.76 3.55 14.09
CA VAL A 22 -3.92 3.68 13.20
C VAL A 22 -4.32 2.36 12.54
N LEU A 23 -3.49 1.33 12.62
CA LEU A 23 -3.84 0.02 12.09
C LEU A 23 -4.80 -0.71 13.03
N ASP A 24 -5.78 -1.35 12.43
CA ASP A 24 -6.65 -2.27 13.17
C ASP A 24 -6.44 -3.70 12.65
N SER A 25 -7.26 -4.63 13.16
CA SER A 25 -7.18 -6.04 12.78
C SER A 25 -7.62 -6.33 11.34
N LYS A 26 -8.14 -5.32 10.63
CA LYS A 26 -8.72 -5.48 9.30
C LYS A 26 -7.93 -4.78 8.20
N SER A 27 -6.65 -4.57 8.41
CA SER A 27 -5.79 -3.97 7.39
C SER A 27 -5.68 -4.88 6.18
N ILE A 28 -5.83 -4.29 5.00
CA ILE A 28 -5.77 -5.01 3.73
C ILE A 28 -4.81 -4.30 2.77
N SER A 29 -4.20 -5.06 1.89
CA SER A 29 -3.33 -4.53 0.85
C SER A 29 -3.57 -5.26 -0.46
N SER A 30 -3.06 -4.72 -1.56
CA SER A 30 -3.05 -5.45 -2.83
C SER A 30 -2.09 -6.63 -2.76
N ARG A 31 -2.43 -7.73 -3.42
CA ARG A 31 -1.56 -8.90 -3.53
C ARG A 31 -0.18 -8.55 -4.09
N ILE A 32 -0.10 -7.51 -4.92
CA ILE A 32 1.19 -7.05 -5.49
C ILE A 32 2.16 -6.58 -4.40
N SER A 33 1.66 -6.18 -3.23
CA SER A 33 2.51 -5.75 -2.13
C SER A 33 3.46 -6.84 -1.64
N GLN A 34 3.05 -8.10 -1.68
CA GLN A 34 3.93 -9.19 -1.27
C GLN A 34 5.18 -9.26 -2.14
N LEU A 35 5.01 -9.11 -3.45
CA LEU A 35 6.13 -9.07 -4.39
C LEU A 35 7.03 -7.86 -4.13
N GLU A 36 6.43 -6.67 -4.06
CA GLU A 36 7.18 -5.43 -3.89
C GLU A 36 7.96 -5.41 -2.58
N VAL A 37 7.31 -5.80 -1.48
CA VAL A 37 7.93 -5.81 -0.15
C VAL A 37 9.08 -6.82 -0.09
N LYS A 38 8.89 -8.02 -0.60
CA LYS A 38 9.95 -9.04 -0.60
C LYS A 38 11.15 -8.61 -1.44
N HIS A 39 10.91 -8.01 -2.61
CA HIS A 39 11.99 -7.49 -3.45
C HIS A 39 12.75 -6.35 -2.75
N ALA A 40 12.03 -5.42 -2.12
CA ALA A 40 12.64 -4.30 -1.42
C ALA A 40 13.47 -4.77 -0.21
N VAL A 41 12.94 -5.69 0.59
CA VAL A 41 13.66 -6.23 1.76
C VAL A 41 14.91 -6.99 1.33
N ASN A 42 14.81 -7.80 0.28
CA ASN A 42 15.99 -8.52 -0.25
C ASN A 42 17.08 -7.57 -0.74
N ARG A 43 16.70 -6.41 -1.27
CA ARG A 43 17.66 -5.42 -1.76
C ARG A 43 18.26 -4.60 -0.63
N ILE A 44 17.44 -4.17 0.34
CA ILE A 44 17.83 -3.19 1.37
C ILE A 44 18.36 -3.89 2.63
N ALA A 45 17.70 -4.94 3.07
CA ALA A 45 17.99 -5.62 4.34
C ALA A 45 17.70 -7.13 4.22
N PRO A 46 18.51 -7.88 3.43
CA PRO A 46 18.21 -9.29 3.16
C PRO A 46 18.17 -10.17 4.41
N GLY A 47 18.86 -9.79 5.48
CA GLY A 47 18.80 -10.50 6.76
C GLY A 47 17.44 -10.40 7.46
N ARG A 48 16.54 -9.55 6.99
CA ARG A 48 15.22 -9.33 7.61
C ARG A 48 14.08 -9.97 6.81
N ILE A 49 14.38 -10.83 5.85
CA ILE A 49 13.33 -11.45 5.01
C ILE A 49 12.35 -12.30 5.83
N MET A 50 12.83 -12.95 6.89
CA MET A 50 11.95 -13.75 7.76
C MET A 50 10.98 -12.88 8.55
N GLU A 51 11.43 -11.70 9.00
CA GLU A 51 10.54 -10.73 9.65
C GLU A 51 9.51 -10.20 8.66
N ALA A 52 9.91 -9.94 7.41
CA ALA A 52 9.01 -9.51 6.36
C ALA A 52 7.90 -10.54 6.12
N GLN A 53 8.26 -11.81 6.00
CA GLN A 53 7.30 -12.88 5.83
C GLN A 53 6.34 -12.98 7.01
N SER A 54 6.85 -12.83 8.24
CA SER A 54 6.04 -12.86 9.45
C SER A 54 4.99 -11.74 9.47
N GLU A 55 5.38 -10.54 9.05
CA GLU A 55 4.43 -9.42 8.98
C GLU A 55 3.40 -9.62 7.86
N LEU A 56 3.83 -10.12 6.71
CA LEU A 56 2.94 -10.32 5.58
C LEU A 56 1.86 -11.37 5.84
N VAL A 57 2.19 -12.44 6.59
CA VAL A 57 1.19 -13.49 6.91
C VAL A 57 0.05 -12.98 7.78
N LYS A 58 0.26 -11.90 8.52
CA LYS A 58 -0.76 -11.31 9.40
C LYS A 58 -1.77 -10.44 8.65
N MET A 59 -1.52 -10.13 7.39
CA MET A 59 -2.32 -9.21 6.61
C MET A 59 -3.23 -9.93 5.65
N ASP A 60 -4.35 -9.29 5.32
CA ASP A 60 -5.21 -9.73 4.22
C ASP A 60 -4.75 -9.07 2.93
N PHE A 61 -4.82 -9.82 1.84
CA PHE A 61 -4.45 -9.32 0.51
C PHE A 61 -5.59 -9.50 -0.46
N TYR A 62 -5.89 -8.43 -1.20
CA TYR A 62 -6.88 -8.49 -2.28
C TYR A 62 -6.19 -8.96 -3.57
N PRO A 63 -6.78 -9.92 -4.27
CA PRO A 63 -6.15 -10.52 -5.44
C PRO A 63 -5.94 -9.51 -6.58
N LEU A 64 -4.92 -9.76 -7.39
CA LEU A 64 -4.66 -9.02 -8.62
C LEU A 64 -5.64 -9.53 -9.69
N SER A 65 -6.87 -9.00 -9.64
CA SER A 65 -7.96 -9.46 -10.49
C SER A 65 -8.03 -8.67 -11.80
N ASN A 66 -8.78 -9.19 -12.77
CA ASN A 66 -9.06 -8.47 -14.01
C ASN A 66 -9.80 -7.14 -13.74
N ALA A 67 -10.68 -7.11 -12.74
CA ALA A 67 -11.37 -5.88 -12.35
C ALA A 67 -10.38 -4.81 -11.88
N VAL A 68 -9.42 -5.17 -11.03
CA VAL A 68 -8.37 -4.25 -10.58
C VAL A 68 -7.54 -3.74 -11.76
N LEU A 69 -7.10 -4.63 -12.63
CA LEU A 69 -6.29 -4.26 -13.79
C LEU A 69 -7.04 -3.35 -14.75
N SER A 70 -8.32 -3.62 -14.97
CA SER A 70 -9.15 -2.77 -15.84
C SER A 70 -9.27 -1.35 -15.29
N ILE A 71 -9.46 -1.18 -13.99
CA ILE A 71 -9.49 0.15 -13.37
C ILE A 71 -8.13 0.84 -13.53
N ALA A 72 -7.05 0.13 -13.24
CA ALA A 72 -5.70 0.69 -13.33
C ALA A 72 -5.35 1.15 -14.76
N GLU A 73 -5.76 0.38 -15.76
CA GLU A 73 -5.51 0.68 -17.18
C GLU A 73 -6.24 1.92 -17.67
N ASN A 74 -7.36 2.28 -17.04
CA ASN A 74 -8.28 3.29 -17.53
C ASN A 74 -8.30 4.58 -16.70
N PHE A 75 -7.27 4.85 -15.92
CA PHE A 75 -7.18 6.12 -15.20
C PHE A 75 -7.06 7.30 -16.18
N PRO A 76 -7.64 8.46 -15.82
CA PRO A 76 -7.53 9.67 -16.66
C PRO A 76 -6.09 10.11 -16.87
N ALA A 77 -5.84 10.85 -17.95
CA ALA A 77 -4.49 11.33 -18.30
C ALA A 77 -3.84 12.20 -17.22
N GLY A 78 -4.64 12.87 -16.37
CA GLY A 78 -4.12 13.66 -15.26
C GLY A 78 -3.56 12.85 -14.10
N VAL A 79 -3.82 11.54 -14.07
CA VAL A 79 -3.29 10.64 -13.06
C VAL A 79 -1.86 10.25 -13.44
N THR A 80 -0.90 10.55 -12.56
CA THR A 80 0.54 10.38 -12.84
C THR A 80 1.14 9.15 -12.16
N LEU A 81 0.31 8.17 -11.82
CA LEU A 81 0.75 6.95 -11.15
C LEU A 81 1.53 6.04 -12.10
N ARG A 82 2.58 5.43 -11.58
CA ARG A 82 3.25 4.31 -12.26
C ARG A 82 2.37 3.07 -12.19
N SER A 83 2.66 2.07 -13.02
CA SER A 83 1.81 0.88 -13.17
C SER A 83 1.53 0.17 -11.84
N LEU A 84 2.54 -0.06 -11.00
CA LEU A 84 2.35 -0.75 -9.72
C LEU A 84 1.55 0.10 -8.73
N ASP A 85 1.80 1.40 -8.70
CA ASP A 85 1.04 2.32 -7.85
C ASP A 85 -0.41 2.43 -8.31
N ALA A 86 -0.63 2.40 -9.61
CA ALA A 86 -1.99 2.37 -10.18
C ALA A 86 -2.78 1.14 -9.69
N ILE A 87 -2.11 -0.01 -9.55
CA ILE A 87 -2.74 -1.23 -9.03
C ILE A 87 -3.19 -1.03 -7.59
N HIS A 88 -2.38 -0.38 -6.74
CA HIS A 88 -2.77 -0.10 -5.35
C HIS A 88 -4.00 0.80 -5.29
N VAL A 89 -4.01 1.87 -6.05
CA VAL A 89 -5.13 2.81 -6.07
C VAL A 89 -6.37 2.17 -6.67
N ALA A 90 -6.22 1.39 -7.73
CA ALA A 90 -7.34 0.65 -8.34
C ALA A 90 -7.97 -0.34 -7.36
N THR A 91 -7.15 -1.02 -6.58
CA THR A 91 -7.63 -1.94 -5.53
C THR A 91 -8.47 -1.17 -4.50
N ALA A 92 -7.99 0.00 -4.07
CA ALA A 92 -8.72 0.84 -3.12
C ALA A 92 -10.04 1.32 -3.70
N LEU A 93 -10.08 1.71 -4.97
CA LEU A 93 -11.31 2.13 -5.63
C LEU A 93 -12.33 1.00 -5.71
N LEU A 94 -11.87 -0.21 -6.00
CA LEU A 94 -12.74 -1.38 -6.06
C LEU A 94 -13.33 -1.71 -4.70
N LEU A 95 -12.55 -1.54 -3.63
CA LEU A 95 -12.98 -1.80 -2.25
C LEU A 95 -13.75 -0.64 -1.61
N ASP A 96 -13.64 0.53 -2.16
CA ASP A 96 -14.26 1.82 -1.79
C ASP A 96 -14.99 1.85 -0.43
N LYS A 97 -16.25 1.39 -0.38
CA LYS A 97 -17.09 1.44 0.82
C LYS A 97 -16.63 0.47 1.92
N SER A 98 -15.77 -0.48 1.59
CA SER A 98 -15.27 -1.47 2.54
C SER A 98 -14.03 -1.00 3.27
N ILE A 99 -13.44 0.13 2.87
CA ILE A 99 -12.22 0.68 3.46
C ILE A 99 -12.42 2.15 3.82
N GLU A 100 -11.64 2.62 4.79
CA GLU A 100 -11.68 4.03 5.22
C GLU A 100 -10.79 4.93 4.35
N GLY A 101 -9.77 4.36 3.72
CA GLY A 101 -8.83 5.10 2.89
C GLY A 101 -7.55 4.32 2.64
N ILE A 102 -6.55 5.02 2.12
CA ILE A 102 -5.23 4.47 1.83
C ILE A 102 -4.22 4.97 2.84
N ILE A 103 -3.35 4.08 3.32
CA ILE A 103 -2.17 4.44 4.09
C ILE A 103 -0.97 4.27 3.16
N THR A 104 -0.26 5.36 2.91
CA THR A 104 0.92 5.38 2.04
C THR A 104 1.93 6.43 2.52
N TYR A 105 3.19 6.18 2.26
CA TYR A 105 4.27 7.15 2.49
C TYR A 105 4.86 7.68 1.18
N ASP A 106 4.24 7.32 0.06
CA ASP A 106 4.60 7.82 -1.27
C ASP A 106 3.81 9.09 -1.57
N LYS A 107 4.52 10.20 -1.82
CA LYS A 107 3.90 11.50 -2.06
C LYS A 107 3.08 11.53 -3.35
N SER A 108 3.56 10.87 -4.39
CA SER A 108 2.85 10.79 -5.66
C SER A 108 1.54 10.02 -5.51
N MET A 109 1.57 8.90 -4.80
CA MET A 109 0.36 8.13 -4.53
C MET A 109 -0.62 8.92 -3.68
N MET A 110 -0.14 9.63 -2.64
CA MET A 110 -0.97 10.49 -1.81
C MET A 110 -1.71 11.53 -2.65
N LYS A 111 -0.99 12.22 -3.52
CA LYS A 111 -1.55 13.25 -4.40
C LYS A 111 -2.61 12.67 -5.33
N ASN A 112 -2.29 11.57 -6.00
CA ASN A 112 -3.20 10.96 -6.97
C ASN A 112 -4.44 10.33 -6.32
N ALA A 113 -4.28 9.70 -5.14
CA ALA A 113 -5.40 9.17 -4.40
C ALA A 113 -6.40 10.27 -4.03
N LYS A 114 -5.90 11.40 -3.54
CA LYS A 114 -6.74 12.55 -3.20
C LYS A 114 -7.45 13.12 -4.43
N ALA A 115 -6.75 13.21 -5.56
CA ALA A 115 -7.35 13.68 -6.82
C ALA A 115 -8.47 12.77 -7.29
N LEU A 116 -8.41 11.49 -6.97
CA LEU A 116 -9.43 10.50 -7.31
C LEU A 116 -10.53 10.36 -6.24
N GLY A 117 -10.50 11.21 -5.22
CA GLY A 117 -11.52 11.23 -4.17
C GLY A 117 -11.31 10.19 -3.08
N ILE A 118 -10.11 9.63 -2.96
CA ILE A 118 -9.79 8.66 -1.92
C ILE A 118 -9.03 9.34 -0.79
N LYS A 119 -9.49 9.14 0.44
CA LYS A 119 -8.77 9.61 1.61
C LYS A 119 -7.41 8.90 1.71
N ALA A 120 -6.35 9.65 1.91
CA ALA A 120 -5.01 9.10 2.06
C ALA A 120 -4.30 9.75 3.23
N ILE A 121 -3.60 8.96 4.02
CA ILE A 121 -2.84 9.42 5.18
C ILE A 121 -1.45 8.79 5.21
N SER A 122 -0.53 9.51 5.88
CA SER A 122 0.85 9.05 6.14
C SER A 122 1.13 9.23 7.63
N PRO A 123 0.72 8.28 8.49
CA PRO A 123 0.87 8.42 9.93
C PRO A 123 2.32 8.71 10.35
N GLY A 124 2.52 9.75 11.17
CA GLY A 124 3.84 10.15 11.64
C GLY A 124 4.61 11.07 10.69
N MET A 125 4.11 11.30 9.49
CA MET A 125 4.70 12.27 8.56
C MET A 125 4.05 13.63 8.74
N LYS A 126 4.86 14.66 8.67
CA LYS A 126 4.39 16.05 8.74
C LYS A 126 4.07 16.61 7.37
#